data_4d998d9e21c469c995bcc622cab3e176
#
_entry.id   4d998d9e21c469c995bcc622cab3e176
#
_cell.length_a   1.000
_cell.length_b   1.000
_cell.length_c   1.000
_cell.angle_alpha   90.00
_cell.angle_beta   90.00
_cell.angle_gamma   90.00
#
_symmetry.space_group_name_H-M   'P 1'
#
loop_
_entity.id
_entity.type
_entity.pdbx_description
1 polymer ?
#
loop_
_entity_poly.entity_id
_entity_poly.type
_entity_poly.pdbx_seq_one_letter_code
_entity_poly.pdbx_strand_id
1 'polypeptide(L)'
;MNPFKMRPERTGDLFVDWEKFWVKPYNKNEVNPYTRTRIILMNGTEFENVWFSHQFSRSVGDDELRRKLAYIRKSEQQQQKILTHLKPADESALEHTIGYEQLAVDLTAHLAKRVNDKNIKSALDFALLEDFDHLYRYADYLDFTTGEHAEKLVGGYTEITPGRPTISHHRHPYDSIRYPMTDKCPATMDVLAANVITAAEQQTMNYYMNTAALWPDEMGRRLYQEIGMVEEQHVTQYGSLLKPCMSRLENLLVHQYVECWLYWSCYETETDTRIRGIWQFMFEQE
;
A
#
# COMPACT_ATOMS: atom_id res chain seq x y z
N MET A 1 -5.75 20.34 -8.32
CA MET A 1 -6.08 19.51 -9.50
C MET A 1 -7.15 18.48 -9.09
N ASN A 2 -8.20 18.26 -9.85
CA ASN A 2 -9.21 17.26 -9.49
C ASN A 2 -9.33 16.27 -10.67
N PRO A 3 -8.91 15.00 -10.52
CA PRO A 3 -8.87 14.03 -11.61
C PRO A 3 -10.24 13.80 -12.27
N PHE A 4 -11.33 13.93 -11.51
CA PHE A 4 -12.69 13.79 -12.03
C PHE A 4 -13.15 14.95 -12.95
N LYS A 5 -12.39 16.04 -13.01
CA LYS A 5 -12.67 17.21 -13.84
C LYS A 5 -11.69 17.37 -15.00
N MET A 6 -10.65 16.55 -15.03
CA MET A 6 -9.67 16.57 -16.11
C MET A 6 -10.13 15.69 -17.27
N ARG A 7 -9.79 16.09 -18.48
CA ARG A 7 -9.92 15.21 -19.65
C ARG A 7 -8.62 14.45 -19.80
N PRO A 8 -8.68 13.11 -20.01
CA PRO A 8 -7.48 12.35 -20.30
C PRO A 8 -6.86 12.88 -21.61
N GLU A 9 -5.61 13.25 -21.54
CA GLU A 9 -4.81 13.60 -22.71
C GLU A 9 -4.07 12.36 -23.20
N ARG A 10 -3.89 12.25 -24.51
CA ARG A 10 -2.98 11.24 -25.04
C ARG A 10 -1.59 11.60 -24.56
N THR A 11 -1.09 10.82 -23.66
CA THR A 11 0.32 10.91 -23.27
C THR A 11 1.18 10.57 -24.48
N GLY A 12 2.18 11.37 -24.70
CA GLY A 12 3.27 11.06 -25.63
C GLY A 12 4.05 9.83 -25.16
N ASP A 13 5.33 9.82 -25.38
CA ASP A 13 6.18 8.76 -24.84
C ASP A 13 6.25 8.87 -23.30
N LEU A 14 5.63 7.93 -22.59
CA LEU A 14 5.61 7.87 -21.12
C LEU A 14 6.97 7.49 -20.53
N PHE A 15 7.90 7.00 -21.38
CA PHE A 15 9.17 6.54 -20.87
C PHE A 15 10.12 7.71 -20.62
N VAL A 16 10.72 7.68 -19.48
CA VAL A 16 11.86 8.53 -19.15
C VAL A 16 13.14 7.69 -19.14
N ASP A 17 14.26 8.33 -19.46
CA ASP A 17 15.55 7.68 -19.32
C ASP A 17 15.80 7.25 -17.89
N TRP A 18 16.45 6.09 -17.70
CA TRP A 18 16.70 5.51 -16.39
C TRP A 18 17.44 6.48 -15.43
N GLU A 19 18.26 7.39 -15.96
CA GLU A 19 18.95 8.43 -15.18
C GLU A 19 17.98 9.38 -14.47
N LYS A 20 16.79 9.59 -15.02
CA LYS A 20 15.74 10.44 -14.45
C LYS A 20 15.02 9.76 -13.28
N PHE A 21 15.22 8.45 -13.05
CA PHE A 21 14.69 7.75 -11.88
C PHE A 21 15.45 8.08 -10.61
N TRP A 22 16.65 8.64 -10.73
CA TRP A 22 17.43 9.04 -9.58
C TRP A 22 16.83 10.26 -8.92
N VAL A 23 16.11 10.03 -7.84
CA VAL A 23 15.59 11.07 -6.97
C VAL A 23 16.38 11.11 -5.67
N LYS A 24 16.55 12.30 -5.11
CA LYS A 24 17.19 12.43 -3.81
C LYS A 24 16.29 11.81 -2.74
N PRO A 25 16.79 10.92 -1.87
CA PRO A 25 16.03 10.39 -0.75
C PRO A 25 15.53 11.50 0.18
N TYR A 26 14.48 11.19 0.94
CA TYR A 26 14.11 12.07 2.05
C TYR A 26 15.13 11.99 3.19
N ASN A 27 15.13 12.97 4.08
CA ASN A 27 15.89 12.91 5.33
C ASN A 27 15.02 12.22 6.39
N LYS A 28 15.45 11.06 6.90
CA LYS A 28 14.67 10.27 7.86
C LYS A 28 14.34 11.01 9.16
N ASN A 29 15.17 12.00 9.56
CA ASN A 29 14.99 12.77 10.79
C ASN A 29 14.09 13.99 10.63
N GLU A 30 13.75 14.39 9.40
CA GLU A 30 12.98 15.59 9.08
C GLU A 30 11.70 15.30 8.33
N VAL A 31 11.59 14.09 7.75
CA VAL A 31 10.44 13.69 6.95
C VAL A 31 9.17 13.67 7.79
N ASN A 32 8.09 14.25 7.25
CA ASN A 32 6.78 14.06 7.86
C ASN A 32 6.41 12.56 7.82
N PRO A 33 5.97 11.96 8.93
CA PRO A 33 5.58 10.56 8.97
C PRO A 33 4.59 10.15 7.85
N TYR A 34 3.63 11.01 7.54
CA TYR A 34 2.69 10.75 6.44
C TYR A 34 3.29 10.87 5.05
N THR A 35 4.42 11.52 4.86
CA THR A 35 5.19 11.41 3.61
C THR A 35 5.76 10.01 3.45
N ARG A 36 6.30 9.42 4.53
CA ARG A 36 6.78 8.02 4.54
C ARG A 36 5.64 7.05 4.21
N THR A 37 4.50 7.17 4.90
CA THR A 37 3.35 6.27 4.65
C THR A 37 2.80 6.39 3.23
N ARG A 38 2.76 7.60 2.64
CA ARG A 38 2.36 7.77 1.23
C ARG A 38 3.31 7.07 0.27
N ILE A 39 4.62 7.17 0.49
CA ILE A 39 5.64 6.49 -0.34
C ILE A 39 5.44 4.97 -0.26
N ILE A 40 5.22 4.44 0.93
CA ILE A 40 4.95 3.00 1.14
C ILE A 40 3.68 2.58 0.40
N LEU A 41 2.58 3.31 0.59
CA LEU A 41 1.29 3.01 -0.05
C LEU A 41 1.42 3.00 -1.58
N MET A 42 1.99 4.05 -2.15
CA MET A 42 2.10 4.16 -3.60
C MET A 42 3.05 3.11 -4.19
N ASN A 43 4.14 2.78 -3.49
CA ASN A 43 5.03 1.68 -3.91
C ASN A 43 4.27 0.35 -3.97
N GLY A 44 3.37 0.09 -3.02
CA GLY A 44 2.53 -1.10 -3.00
C GLY A 44 1.48 -1.11 -4.12
N THR A 45 0.86 0.03 -4.38
CA THR A 45 -0.15 0.16 -5.44
C THR A 45 0.46 -0.09 -6.82
N GLU A 46 1.62 0.51 -7.09
CA GLU A 46 2.38 0.26 -8.33
C GLU A 46 2.80 -1.21 -8.47
N PHE A 47 3.25 -1.83 -7.38
CA PHE A 47 3.59 -3.26 -7.39
C PHE A 47 2.37 -4.11 -7.77
N GLU A 48 1.22 -3.86 -7.17
CA GLU A 48 -0.01 -4.60 -7.43
C GLU A 48 -0.45 -4.46 -8.89
N ASN A 49 -0.36 -3.26 -9.46
CA ASN A 49 -0.69 -3.04 -10.86
C ASN A 49 0.28 -3.76 -11.81
N VAL A 50 1.58 -3.69 -11.56
CA VAL A 50 2.59 -4.45 -12.32
C VAL A 50 2.31 -5.96 -12.25
N TRP A 51 2.02 -6.48 -11.07
CA TRP A 51 1.71 -7.88 -10.82
C TRP A 51 0.43 -8.31 -11.55
N PHE A 52 -0.65 -7.56 -11.41
CA PHE A 52 -1.90 -7.78 -12.11
C PHE A 52 -1.71 -7.78 -13.63
N SER A 53 -1.01 -6.77 -14.17
CA SER A 53 -0.74 -6.65 -15.60
C SER A 53 0.07 -7.83 -16.15
N HIS A 54 1.02 -8.37 -15.38
CA HIS A 54 1.73 -9.60 -15.76
C HIS A 54 0.79 -10.79 -15.84
N GLN A 55 -0.10 -11.00 -14.86
CA GLN A 55 -1.06 -12.10 -14.85
C GLN A 55 -2.08 -11.97 -16.01
N PHE A 56 -2.57 -10.76 -16.22
CA PHE A 56 -3.48 -10.48 -17.33
C PHE A 56 -2.82 -10.78 -18.68
N SER A 57 -1.64 -10.28 -18.91
CA SER A 57 -0.89 -10.47 -20.16
C SER A 57 -0.68 -11.96 -20.53
N ARG A 58 -0.47 -12.84 -19.53
CA ARG A 58 -0.29 -14.28 -19.72
C ARG A 58 -1.53 -14.99 -20.25
N SER A 59 -2.72 -14.41 -20.05
CA SER A 59 -4.00 -15.00 -20.47
C SER A 59 -4.61 -14.34 -21.72
N VAL A 60 -3.88 -13.39 -22.34
CA VAL A 60 -4.32 -12.68 -23.56
C VAL A 60 -3.70 -13.32 -24.79
N GLY A 61 -4.54 -13.66 -25.76
CA GLY A 61 -4.09 -14.17 -27.07
C GLY A 61 -3.84 -13.09 -28.12
N ASP A 62 -4.33 -11.87 -27.89
CA ASP A 62 -4.18 -10.76 -28.81
C ASP A 62 -2.83 -10.05 -28.60
N ASP A 63 -1.99 -10.02 -29.63
CA ASP A 63 -0.65 -9.46 -29.56
C ASP A 63 -0.63 -7.93 -29.43
N GLU A 64 -1.61 -7.23 -29.97
CA GLU A 64 -1.69 -5.77 -29.83
C GLU A 64 -2.00 -5.39 -28.37
N LEU A 65 -2.99 -6.07 -27.78
CA LEU A 65 -3.32 -5.87 -26.38
C LEU A 65 -2.14 -6.23 -25.46
N ARG A 66 -1.43 -7.33 -25.74
CA ARG A 66 -0.21 -7.70 -24.98
C ARG A 66 0.86 -6.61 -25.03
N ARG A 67 1.07 -5.98 -26.19
CA ARG A 67 2.02 -4.85 -26.33
C ARG A 67 1.57 -3.64 -25.53
N LYS A 68 0.28 -3.29 -25.55
CA LYS A 68 -0.29 -2.19 -24.75
C LYS A 68 -0.13 -2.45 -23.25
N LEU A 69 -0.43 -3.65 -22.79
CA LEU A 69 -0.22 -4.06 -21.40
C LEU A 69 1.26 -3.99 -20.99
N ALA A 70 2.18 -4.38 -21.88
CA ALA A 70 3.61 -4.27 -21.61
C ALA A 70 4.07 -2.81 -21.53
N TYR A 71 3.47 -1.93 -22.34
CA TYR A 71 3.77 -0.50 -22.33
C TYR A 71 3.33 0.15 -21.01
N ILE A 72 2.07 -0.03 -20.61
CA ILE A 72 1.53 0.47 -19.34
C ILE A 72 2.39 -0.05 -18.17
N ARG A 73 2.56 -1.37 -18.09
CA ARG A 73 3.37 -1.99 -17.02
C ARG A 73 4.79 -1.43 -16.92
N LYS A 74 5.39 -1.02 -18.05
CA LYS A 74 6.72 -0.41 -18.02
C LYS A 74 6.70 0.97 -17.39
N SER A 75 5.65 1.74 -17.61
CA SER A 75 5.44 3.03 -16.92
C SER A 75 5.32 2.83 -15.41
N GLU A 76 4.44 1.95 -14.98
CA GLU A 76 4.24 1.60 -13.57
C GLU A 76 5.55 1.17 -12.87
N GLN A 77 6.37 0.34 -13.58
CA GLN A 77 7.68 -0.04 -13.05
C GLN A 77 8.63 1.16 -12.87
N GLN A 78 8.56 2.15 -13.74
CA GLN A 78 9.37 3.36 -13.62
C GLN A 78 8.92 4.20 -12.42
N GLN A 79 7.62 4.37 -12.23
CA GLN A 79 7.04 5.05 -11.09
C GLN A 79 7.42 4.34 -9.77
N GLN A 80 7.26 3.03 -9.70
CA GLN A 80 7.68 2.24 -8.55
C GLN A 80 9.16 2.43 -8.21
N LYS A 81 10.05 2.51 -9.21
CA LYS A 81 11.48 2.72 -8.97
C LYS A 81 11.78 4.10 -8.42
N ILE A 82 11.09 5.13 -8.88
CA ILE A 82 11.20 6.48 -8.32
C ILE A 82 10.83 6.46 -6.83
N LEU A 83 9.70 5.84 -6.49
CA LEU A 83 9.24 5.70 -5.10
C LEU A 83 10.24 4.95 -4.23
N THR A 84 10.77 3.83 -4.72
CA THR A 84 11.78 3.04 -4.00
C THR A 84 13.04 3.85 -3.70
N HIS A 85 13.47 4.74 -4.62
CA HIS A 85 14.66 5.56 -4.43
C HIS A 85 14.46 6.72 -3.44
N LEU A 86 13.22 7.04 -3.07
CA LEU A 86 12.95 8.07 -2.05
C LEU A 86 13.32 7.59 -0.64
N LYS A 87 13.37 6.29 -0.39
CA LYS A 87 13.78 5.76 0.92
C LYS A 87 15.29 5.96 1.11
N PRO A 88 15.73 6.56 2.23
CA PRO A 88 17.15 6.75 2.50
C PRO A 88 17.81 5.44 2.98
N ALA A 89 19.10 5.30 2.70
CA ALA A 89 19.87 4.10 3.06
C ALA A 89 20.10 3.93 4.56
N ASP A 90 20.03 5.00 5.32
CA ASP A 90 20.23 5.02 6.77
C ASP A 90 18.95 4.81 7.58
N GLU A 91 17.79 4.66 6.92
CA GLU A 91 16.56 4.19 7.56
C GLU A 91 16.60 2.66 7.67
N SER A 92 16.66 2.16 8.90
CA SER A 92 16.70 0.72 9.17
C SER A 92 15.42 0.01 8.71
N ALA A 93 15.51 -1.32 8.56
CA ALA A 93 14.34 -2.13 8.22
C ALA A 93 13.22 -1.98 9.27
N LEU A 94 13.57 -1.87 10.56
CA LEU A 94 12.59 -1.76 11.64
C LEU A 94 11.95 -0.37 11.71
N GLU A 95 12.73 0.72 11.52
CA GLU A 95 12.15 2.07 11.36
C GLU A 95 11.17 2.13 10.19
N HIS A 96 11.52 1.48 9.09
CA HIS A 96 10.62 1.40 7.92
C HIS A 96 9.36 0.57 8.22
N THR A 97 9.49 -0.52 8.98
CA THR A 97 8.36 -1.33 9.45
C THR A 97 7.37 -0.52 10.29
N ILE A 98 7.85 0.37 11.18
CA ILE A 98 6.97 1.28 11.91
C ILE A 98 6.17 2.18 10.94
N GLY A 99 6.76 2.57 9.82
CA GLY A 99 6.04 3.29 8.76
C GLY A 99 4.96 2.46 8.07
N TYR A 100 5.19 1.15 7.86
CA TYR A 100 4.19 0.22 7.35
C TYR A 100 3.01 0.08 8.31
N GLU A 101 3.29 -0.11 9.60
CA GLU A 101 2.23 -0.28 10.60
C GLU A 101 1.46 1.02 10.87
N GLN A 102 2.13 2.17 10.81
CA GLN A 102 1.43 3.46 10.83
C GLN A 102 0.48 3.58 9.64
N LEU A 103 0.92 3.17 8.44
CA LEU A 103 0.06 3.16 7.26
C LEU A 103 -1.13 2.24 7.47
N ALA A 104 -0.91 1.01 7.93
CA ALA A 104 -1.97 0.02 8.14
C ALA A 104 -3.05 0.57 9.08
N VAL A 105 -2.68 0.99 10.28
CA VAL A 105 -3.61 1.55 11.28
C VAL A 105 -4.38 2.76 10.74
N ASP A 106 -3.67 3.76 10.21
CA ASP A 106 -4.29 5.03 9.82
C ASP A 106 -5.12 4.90 8.56
N LEU A 107 -4.68 4.10 7.57
CA LEU A 107 -5.42 3.84 6.35
C LEU A 107 -6.69 3.05 6.62
N THR A 108 -6.58 1.94 7.36
CA THR A 108 -7.72 1.08 7.72
C THR A 108 -8.78 1.89 8.48
N ALA A 109 -8.37 2.68 9.48
CA ALA A 109 -9.26 3.56 10.23
C ALA A 109 -9.92 4.63 9.35
N HIS A 110 -9.15 5.21 8.42
CA HIS A 110 -9.65 6.23 7.50
C HIS A 110 -10.69 5.68 6.52
N LEU A 111 -10.42 4.52 5.93
CA LEU A 111 -11.33 3.85 5.00
C LEU A 111 -12.60 3.38 5.70
N ALA A 112 -12.49 2.79 6.91
CA ALA A 112 -13.64 2.34 7.70
C ALA A 112 -14.66 3.44 8.01
N LYS A 113 -14.21 4.70 8.08
CA LYS A 113 -15.09 5.87 8.28
C LYS A 113 -15.82 6.33 7.02
N ARG A 114 -15.39 5.89 5.84
CA ARG A 114 -15.85 6.43 4.55
C ARG A 114 -16.66 5.45 3.71
N VAL A 115 -16.49 4.15 3.95
CA VAL A 115 -17.22 3.12 3.22
C VAL A 115 -18.67 3.05 3.65
N ASN A 116 -19.53 2.73 2.71
CA ASN A 116 -20.96 2.54 2.93
C ASN A 116 -21.34 1.06 3.03
N ASP A 117 -20.60 0.18 2.36
CA ASP A 117 -20.82 -1.26 2.43
C ASP A 117 -20.48 -1.81 3.82
N LYS A 118 -21.46 -2.50 4.44
CA LYS A 118 -21.34 -3.02 5.80
C LYS A 118 -20.32 -4.16 5.92
N ASN A 119 -20.15 -4.95 4.87
CA ASN A 119 -19.20 -6.06 4.86
C ASN A 119 -17.77 -5.52 4.79
N ILE A 120 -17.53 -4.53 3.94
CA ILE A 120 -16.24 -3.85 3.85
C ILE A 120 -15.93 -3.16 5.18
N LYS A 121 -16.90 -2.42 5.73
CA LYS A 121 -16.72 -1.77 7.04
C LYS A 121 -16.38 -2.76 8.13
N SER A 122 -17.10 -3.87 8.22
CA SER A 122 -16.85 -4.91 9.25
C SER A 122 -15.48 -5.55 9.09
N ALA A 123 -15.02 -5.75 7.85
CA ALA A 123 -13.68 -6.29 7.59
C ALA A 123 -12.59 -5.31 8.03
N LEU A 124 -12.75 -4.02 7.71
CA LEU A 124 -11.82 -2.97 8.13
C LEU A 124 -11.81 -2.78 9.65
N ASP A 125 -12.97 -2.71 10.30
CA ASP A 125 -13.06 -2.56 11.75
C ASP A 125 -12.40 -3.75 12.49
N PHE A 126 -12.45 -4.95 11.91
CA PHE A 126 -11.83 -6.14 12.49
C PHE A 126 -10.30 -6.12 12.32
N ALA A 127 -9.82 -5.91 11.10
CA ALA A 127 -8.39 -5.92 10.82
C ALA A 127 -7.65 -4.77 11.54
N LEU A 128 -8.30 -3.62 11.73
CA LEU A 128 -7.73 -2.52 12.51
C LEU A 128 -7.25 -2.93 13.91
N LEU A 129 -7.90 -3.92 14.53
CA LEU A 129 -7.45 -4.44 15.82
C LEU A 129 -6.14 -5.24 15.70
N GLU A 130 -5.96 -5.94 14.58
CA GLU A 130 -4.73 -6.69 14.27
C GLU A 130 -3.61 -5.73 13.87
N ASP A 131 -3.91 -4.67 13.09
CA ASP A 131 -2.94 -3.62 12.72
C ASP A 131 -2.38 -2.92 13.97
N PHE A 132 -3.21 -2.63 14.98
CA PHE A 132 -2.73 -2.11 16.26
C PHE A 132 -1.84 -3.10 17.01
N ASP A 133 -2.17 -4.40 17.00
CA ASP A 133 -1.31 -5.43 17.57
C ASP A 133 0.08 -5.43 16.92
N HIS A 134 0.11 -5.38 15.61
CA HIS A 134 1.37 -5.35 14.85
C HIS A 134 2.20 -4.12 15.18
N LEU A 135 1.61 -2.92 15.15
CA LEU A 135 2.29 -1.67 15.48
C LEU A 135 2.91 -1.71 16.88
N TYR A 136 2.15 -2.17 17.88
CA TYR A 136 2.66 -2.20 19.25
C TYR A 136 3.79 -3.21 19.42
N ARG A 137 3.69 -4.38 18.83
CA ARG A 137 4.72 -5.42 18.91
C ARG A 137 6.02 -5.00 18.21
N TYR A 138 5.94 -4.36 17.06
CA TYR A 138 7.12 -3.81 16.40
C TYR A 138 7.69 -2.59 17.15
N ALA A 139 6.85 -1.77 17.77
CA ALA A 139 7.30 -0.67 18.61
C ALA A 139 8.08 -1.16 19.84
N ASP A 140 7.55 -2.19 20.53
CA ASP A 140 8.24 -2.84 21.65
C ASP A 140 9.58 -3.47 21.21
N TYR A 141 9.60 -4.10 20.03
CA TYR A 141 10.82 -4.69 19.49
C TYR A 141 11.86 -3.63 19.10
N LEU A 142 11.44 -2.48 18.58
CA LEU A 142 12.32 -1.35 18.29
C LEU A 142 12.96 -0.83 19.59
N ASP A 143 12.15 -0.56 20.60
CA ASP A 143 12.64 -0.08 21.91
C ASP A 143 13.60 -1.10 22.53
N PHE A 144 13.25 -2.37 22.55
CA PHE A 144 14.06 -3.44 23.12
C PHE A 144 15.43 -3.57 22.42
N THR A 145 15.47 -3.44 21.09
CA THR A 145 16.70 -3.71 20.33
C THR A 145 17.60 -2.50 20.14
N THR A 146 17.03 -1.30 20.10
CA THR A 146 17.76 -0.08 19.76
C THR A 146 17.69 1.00 20.85
N GLY A 147 16.72 0.93 21.76
CA GLY A 147 16.39 2.00 22.72
C GLY A 147 15.68 3.20 22.07
N GLU A 148 15.25 3.07 20.82
CA GLU A 148 14.48 4.09 20.11
C GLU A 148 12.98 3.88 20.32
N HIS A 149 12.25 4.98 20.51
CA HIS A 149 10.81 4.95 20.70
C HIS A 149 10.08 5.23 19.40
N ALA A 150 9.17 4.34 19.01
CA ALA A 150 8.43 4.43 17.76
C ALA A 150 7.54 5.68 17.67
N GLU A 151 7.13 6.27 18.79
CA GLU A 151 6.37 7.52 18.84
C GLU A 151 7.08 8.68 18.13
N LYS A 152 8.40 8.67 18.07
CA LYS A 152 9.18 9.66 17.30
C LYS A 152 9.00 9.47 15.80
N LEU A 153 8.88 8.22 15.36
CA LEU A 153 8.74 7.87 13.95
C LEU A 153 7.35 8.17 13.44
N VAL A 154 6.32 7.92 14.25
CA VAL A 154 4.91 8.19 13.90
C VAL A 154 4.51 9.65 14.18
N GLY A 155 5.36 10.46 14.83
CA GLY A 155 5.17 11.90 15.01
C GLY A 155 3.95 12.30 15.84
N GLY A 156 3.43 11.40 16.68
CA GLY A 156 2.23 11.64 17.48
C GLY A 156 0.92 11.63 16.69
N TYR A 157 0.94 11.23 15.41
CA TYR A 157 -0.27 11.09 14.60
C TYR A 157 -1.03 9.79 14.90
N THR A 158 -0.30 8.75 15.30
CA THR A 158 -0.84 7.42 15.57
C THR A 158 -0.56 7.04 17.02
N GLU A 159 -1.54 6.50 17.70
CA GLU A 159 -1.40 6.09 19.09
C GLU A 159 -0.54 4.82 19.21
N ILE A 160 0.43 4.87 20.10
CA ILE A 160 1.18 3.69 20.57
C ILE A 160 1.01 3.62 22.08
N THR A 161 0.44 2.51 22.58
CA THR A 161 0.20 2.31 24.01
C THR A 161 1.15 1.25 24.56
N PRO A 162 2.21 1.63 25.29
CA PRO A 162 3.13 0.67 25.89
C PRO A 162 2.41 -0.29 26.85
N GLY A 163 2.82 -1.56 26.81
CA GLY A 163 2.28 -2.58 27.72
C GLY A 163 0.84 -2.99 27.46
N ARG A 164 0.23 -2.54 26.39
CA ARG A 164 -1.09 -3.05 25.98
C ARG A 164 -1.00 -4.53 25.61
N PRO A 165 -1.87 -5.40 26.13
CA PRO A 165 -1.90 -6.78 25.71
C PRO A 165 -2.18 -6.89 24.22
N THR A 166 -1.38 -7.68 23.52
CA THR A 166 -1.48 -7.90 22.09
C THR A 166 -1.72 -9.38 21.83
N ILE A 167 -2.51 -9.69 20.81
CA ILE A 167 -2.90 -11.04 20.45
C ILE A 167 -2.78 -11.19 18.95
N SER A 168 -1.97 -12.15 18.53
CA SER A 168 -1.91 -12.55 17.13
C SER A 168 -3.10 -13.46 16.80
N HIS A 169 -3.79 -13.17 15.71
CA HIS A 169 -4.99 -13.90 15.30
C HIS A 169 -4.74 -14.73 14.04
N HIS A 170 -4.16 -15.93 14.23
CA HIS A 170 -4.10 -16.91 13.15
C HIS A 170 -5.45 -17.62 13.00
N ARG A 171 -6.02 -17.51 11.81
CA ARG A 171 -7.32 -18.10 11.46
C ARG A 171 -7.13 -19.26 10.48
N HIS A 172 -8.11 -20.15 10.45
CA HIS A 172 -8.21 -21.05 9.31
C HIS A 172 -8.47 -20.26 8.02
N PRO A 173 -7.81 -20.57 6.88
CA PRO A 173 -7.93 -19.78 5.66
C PRO A 173 -9.37 -19.53 5.18
N TYR A 174 -10.29 -20.45 5.41
CA TYR A 174 -11.71 -20.28 5.06
C TYR A 174 -12.38 -19.16 5.85
N ASP A 175 -11.92 -18.91 7.10
CA ASP A 175 -12.50 -17.89 7.98
C ASP A 175 -12.07 -16.47 7.54
N SER A 176 -11.07 -16.35 6.70
CA SER A 176 -10.66 -15.07 6.10
C SER A 176 -11.52 -14.65 4.90
N ILE A 177 -12.26 -15.58 4.28
CA ILE A 177 -13.11 -15.26 3.13
C ILE A 177 -14.33 -14.46 3.58
N ARG A 178 -14.57 -13.33 2.91
CA ARG A 178 -15.70 -12.44 3.14
C ARG A 178 -16.69 -12.47 1.96
N TYR A 179 -17.88 -11.96 2.18
CA TYR A 179 -18.85 -11.80 1.10
C TYR A 179 -18.39 -10.68 0.16
N PRO A 180 -18.26 -10.93 -1.15
CA PRO A 180 -17.83 -9.93 -2.10
C PRO A 180 -18.88 -8.84 -2.30
N MET A 181 -18.46 -7.71 -2.84
CA MET A 181 -19.37 -6.67 -3.32
C MET A 181 -20.33 -7.26 -4.36
N THR A 182 -21.62 -7.27 -4.03
CA THR A 182 -22.68 -7.85 -4.88
C THR A 182 -23.52 -6.79 -5.59
N ASP A 183 -23.46 -5.56 -5.16
CA ASP A 183 -24.21 -4.48 -5.76
C ASP A 183 -23.85 -4.30 -7.24
N LYS A 184 -24.86 -4.11 -8.08
CA LYS A 184 -24.67 -3.83 -9.51
C LYS A 184 -23.89 -2.54 -9.74
N CYS A 185 -24.09 -1.56 -8.87
CA CYS A 185 -23.44 -0.25 -8.89
C CYS A 185 -22.98 0.08 -7.46
N PRO A 186 -21.86 -0.48 -6.98
CA PRO A 186 -21.32 -0.14 -5.68
C PRO A 186 -20.91 1.33 -5.64
N ALA A 187 -20.91 1.93 -4.47
CA ALA A 187 -20.41 3.30 -4.31
C ALA A 187 -18.91 3.34 -4.70
N THR A 188 -18.49 4.39 -5.37
CA THR A 188 -17.09 4.55 -5.81
C THR A 188 -16.12 4.42 -4.65
N MET A 189 -16.47 4.96 -3.48
CA MET A 189 -15.63 4.87 -2.28
C MET A 189 -15.45 3.44 -1.79
N ASP A 190 -16.47 2.59 -1.91
CA ASP A 190 -16.40 1.18 -1.51
C ASP A 190 -15.45 0.41 -2.44
N VAL A 191 -15.53 0.67 -3.76
CA VAL A 191 -14.62 0.08 -4.74
C VAL A 191 -13.17 0.53 -4.50
N LEU A 192 -12.95 1.84 -4.30
CA LEU A 192 -11.64 2.39 -3.98
C LEU A 192 -11.08 1.77 -2.70
N ALA A 193 -11.84 1.77 -1.62
CA ALA A 193 -11.39 1.27 -0.33
C ALA A 193 -10.93 -0.18 -0.41
N ALA A 194 -11.72 -1.07 -1.03
CA ALA A 194 -11.37 -2.48 -1.14
C ALA A 194 -10.11 -2.71 -1.97
N ASN A 195 -9.93 -1.97 -3.07
CA ASN A 195 -8.70 -2.09 -3.88
C ASN A 195 -7.48 -1.51 -3.19
N VAL A 196 -7.60 -0.31 -2.60
CA VAL A 196 -6.49 0.36 -1.91
C VAL A 196 -5.97 -0.47 -0.74
N ILE A 197 -6.88 -0.96 0.12
CA ILE A 197 -6.45 -1.75 1.28
C ILE A 197 -5.86 -3.10 0.85
N THR A 198 -6.42 -3.76 -0.16
CA THR A 198 -5.85 -5.02 -0.68
C THR A 198 -4.42 -4.81 -1.18
N ALA A 199 -4.16 -3.74 -1.92
CA ALA A 199 -2.81 -3.42 -2.42
C ALA A 199 -1.85 -3.07 -1.28
N ALA A 200 -2.30 -2.34 -0.27
CA ALA A 200 -1.49 -1.99 0.89
C ALA A 200 -1.06 -3.24 1.66
N GLU A 201 -2.00 -4.14 1.97
CA GLU A 201 -1.72 -5.39 2.68
C GLU A 201 -0.85 -6.35 1.87
N GLN A 202 -1.08 -6.44 0.55
CA GLN A 202 -0.22 -7.24 -0.32
C GLN A 202 1.23 -6.78 -0.26
N GLN A 203 1.46 -5.47 -0.23
CA GLN A 203 2.80 -4.91 -0.09
C GLN A 203 3.39 -5.18 1.30
N THR A 204 2.60 -5.02 2.36
CA THR A 204 3.00 -5.28 3.75
C THR A 204 3.39 -6.75 3.94
N MET A 205 2.55 -7.68 3.49
CA MET A 205 2.84 -9.11 3.48
C MET A 205 4.15 -9.43 2.77
N ASN A 206 4.33 -8.92 1.54
CA ASN A 206 5.55 -9.16 0.76
C ASN A 206 6.78 -8.61 1.49
N TYR A 207 6.67 -7.43 2.08
CA TYR A 207 7.77 -6.81 2.80
C TYR A 207 8.18 -7.66 4.00
N TYR A 208 7.25 -8.11 4.84
CA TYR A 208 7.56 -8.89 6.03
C TYR A 208 8.10 -10.28 5.69
N MET A 209 7.52 -10.96 4.72
CA MET A 209 8.00 -12.26 4.27
C MET A 209 9.44 -12.21 3.75
N ASN A 210 9.81 -11.14 3.05
CA ASN A 210 11.18 -10.97 2.56
C ASN A 210 12.13 -10.46 3.65
N THR A 211 11.66 -9.68 4.61
CA THR A 211 12.48 -9.08 5.66
C THR A 211 12.77 -10.04 6.81
N ALA A 212 11.91 -11.02 7.09
CA ALA A 212 12.07 -11.99 8.16
C ALA A 212 13.44 -12.70 8.16
N ALA A 213 13.95 -13.03 6.97
CA ALA A 213 15.23 -13.72 6.82
C ALA A 213 16.46 -12.83 7.09
N LEU A 214 16.30 -11.51 7.13
CA LEU A 214 17.39 -10.55 7.34
C LEU A 214 17.74 -10.36 8.81
N TRP A 215 16.87 -10.76 9.72
CA TRP A 215 17.08 -10.58 11.15
C TRP A 215 18.11 -11.56 11.70
N PRO A 216 19.12 -11.07 12.46
CA PRO A 216 20.15 -11.92 13.03
C PRO A 216 19.67 -12.74 14.24
N ASP A 217 18.68 -12.25 14.97
CA ASP A 217 18.13 -12.88 16.16
C ASP A 217 16.82 -13.63 15.89
N GLU A 218 16.53 -14.61 16.75
CA GLU A 218 15.36 -15.47 16.60
C GLU A 218 14.04 -14.72 16.89
N MET A 219 14.06 -13.73 17.78
CA MET A 219 12.88 -12.97 18.15
C MET A 219 12.38 -12.17 16.93
N GLY A 220 13.28 -11.41 16.29
CA GLY A 220 12.94 -10.65 15.08
C GLY A 220 12.47 -11.56 13.96
N ARG A 221 13.16 -12.66 13.69
CA ARG A 221 12.76 -13.64 12.66
C ARG A 221 11.34 -14.17 12.88
N ARG A 222 11.03 -14.57 14.11
CA ARG A 222 9.70 -15.08 14.47
C ARG A 222 8.64 -14.01 14.38
N LEU A 223 8.92 -12.79 14.86
CA LEU A 223 7.98 -11.67 14.84
C LEU A 223 7.56 -11.35 13.41
N TYR A 224 8.52 -11.16 12.50
CA TYR A 224 8.22 -10.86 11.10
C TYR A 224 7.52 -12.02 10.37
N GLN A 225 7.88 -13.26 10.69
CA GLN A 225 7.21 -14.43 10.11
C GLN A 225 5.76 -14.52 10.59
N GLU A 226 5.53 -14.34 11.87
CA GLU A 226 4.19 -14.45 12.48
C GLU A 226 3.26 -13.36 11.95
N ILE A 227 3.69 -12.10 11.99
CA ILE A 227 2.90 -10.97 11.49
C ILE A 227 2.71 -11.09 9.97
N GLY A 228 3.75 -11.43 9.22
CA GLY A 228 3.61 -11.64 7.76
C GLY A 228 2.56 -12.69 7.39
N MET A 229 2.34 -13.71 8.22
CA MET A 229 1.26 -14.69 8.03
C MET A 229 -0.12 -14.13 8.38
N VAL A 230 -0.21 -13.15 9.28
CA VAL A 230 -1.46 -12.42 9.54
C VAL A 230 -1.78 -11.46 8.39
N GLU A 231 -0.77 -10.81 7.83
CA GLU A 231 -0.94 -9.96 6.63
C GLU A 231 -1.42 -10.76 5.41
N GLU A 232 -1.00 -12.02 5.25
CA GLU A 232 -1.58 -12.90 4.24
C GLU A 232 -3.07 -13.12 4.45
N GLN A 233 -3.50 -13.27 5.71
CA GLN A 233 -4.93 -13.36 6.04
C GLN A 233 -5.68 -12.06 5.69
N HIS A 234 -5.06 -10.88 5.89
CA HIS A 234 -5.62 -9.60 5.48
C HIS A 234 -5.76 -9.52 3.95
N VAL A 235 -4.75 -9.91 3.20
CA VAL A 235 -4.81 -9.95 1.72
C VAL A 235 -5.96 -10.85 1.25
N THR A 236 -6.09 -12.03 1.84
CA THR A 236 -7.19 -12.96 1.55
C THR A 236 -8.55 -12.36 1.91
N GLN A 237 -8.65 -11.73 3.08
CA GLN A 237 -9.88 -11.09 3.58
C GLN A 237 -10.32 -9.96 2.65
N TYR A 238 -9.45 -9.02 2.35
CA TYR A 238 -9.78 -7.85 1.53
C TYR A 238 -9.95 -8.20 0.06
N GLY A 239 -9.10 -9.06 -0.48
CA GLY A 239 -9.23 -9.55 -1.85
C GLY A 239 -10.56 -10.25 -2.11
N SER A 240 -11.11 -10.96 -1.11
CA SER A 240 -12.42 -11.62 -1.23
C SER A 240 -13.61 -10.65 -1.28
N LEU A 241 -13.42 -9.39 -0.83
CA LEU A 241 -14.45 -8.34 -0.93
C LEU A 241 -14.60 -7.77 -2.35
N LEU A 242 -13.59 -7.94 -3.20
CA LEU A 242 -13.60 -7.40 -4.56
C LEU A 242 -14.73 -7.98 -5.39
N LYS A 243 -15.21 -7.22 -6.37
CA LYS A 243 -16.33 -7.62 -7.22
C LYS A 243 -15.93 -8.74 -8.18
N PRO A 244 -16.47 -9.96 -8.04
CA PRO A 244 -15.96 -11.14 -8.77
C PRO A 244 -16.36 -11.20 -10.26
N CYS A 245 -17.30 -10.37 -10.70
CA CYS A 245 -17.84 -10.43 -12.07
C CYS A 245 -17.22 -9.39 -13.02
N MET A 246 -16.19 -8.68 -12.59
CA MET A 246 -15.48 -7.73 -13.45
C MET A 246 -14.56 -8.46 -14.42
N SER A 247 -14.57 -8.01 -15.67
CA SER A 247 -13.57 -8.44 -16.66
C SER A 247 -12.17 -7.94 -16.26
N ARG A 248 -11.13 -8.56 -16.83
CA ARG A 248 -9.75 -8.11 -16.55
C ARG A 248 -9.46 -6.68 -17.04
N LEU A 249 -10.13 -6.24 -18.12
CA LEU A 249 -10.01 -4.85 -18.59
C LEU A 249 -10.70 -3.86 -17.65
N GLU A 250 -11.85 -4.21 -17.09
CA GLU A 250 -12.51 -3.41 -16.05
C GLU A 250 -11.65 -3.33 -14.79
N ASN A 251 -11.05 -4.44 -14.38
CA ASN A 251 -10.13 -4.42 -13.24
C ASN A 251 -8.91 -3.52 -13.52
N LEU A 252 -8.29 -3.59 -14.71
CA LEU A 252 -7.20 -2.71 -15.09
C LEU A 252 -7.63 -1.23 -15.01
N LEU A 253 -8.82 -0.90 -15.51
CA LEU A 253 -9.35 0.45 -15.42
C LEU A 253 -9.55 0.90 -13.96
N VAL A 254 -9.97 -0.01 -13.08
CA VAL A 254 -10.10 0.30 -11.65
C VAL A 254 -8.73 0.54 -11.02
N HIS A 255 -7.70 -0.24 -11.36
CA HIS A 255 -6.33 -0.01 -10.88
C HIS A 255 -5.83 1.40 -11.26
N GLN A 256 -5.93 1.78 -12.52
CA GLN A 256 -5.53 3.11 -13.00
C GLN A 256 -6.32 4.23 -12.32
N TYR A 257 -7.62 4.02 -12.11
CA TYR A 257 -8.45 4.97 -11.40
C TYR A 257 -8.06 5.13 -9.92
N VAL A 258 -7.69 4.03 -9.27
CA VAL A 258 -7.18 4.02 -7.88
C VAL A 258 -5.88 4.83 -7.80
N GLU A 259 -4.96 4.62 -8.73
CA GLU A 259 -3.66 5.32 -8.79
C GLU A 259 -3.84 6.82 -9.02
N CYS A 260 -4.64 7.22 -9.99
CA CYS A 260 -5.02 8.61 -10.20
C CYS A 260 -5.56 9.26 -8.92
N TRP A 261 -6.46 8.56 -8.22
CA TRP A 261 -7.07 9.08 -7.00
C TRP A 261 -6.07 9.23 -5.86
N LEU A 262 -5.20 8.23 -5.70
CA LEU A 262 -4.16 8.23 -4.67
C LEU A 262 -3.08 9.28 -4.94
N TYR A 263 -2.55 9.39 -6.16
CA TYR A 263 -1.56 10.41 -6.50
C TYR A 263 -2.11 11.83 -6.33
N TRP A 264 -3.36 12.05 -6.73
CA TRP A 264 -4.03 13.32 -6.46
C TRP A 264 -4.14 13.58 -4.95
N SER A 265 -4.57 12.60 -4.16
CA SER A 265 -4.66 12.71 -2.70
C SER A 265 -3.31 12.99 -2.05
N CYS A 266 -2.26 12.31 -2.49
CA CYS A 266 -0.89 12.56 -2.05
C CYS A 266 -0.45 13.99 -2.39
N TYR A 267 -0.69 14.44 -3.61
CA TYR A 267 -0.38 15.82 -4.03
C TYR A 267 -1.07 16.89 -3.17
N GLU A 268 -2.38 16.73 -2.90
CA GLU A 268 -3.15 17.70 -2.13
C GLU A 268 -2.71 17.80 -0.66
N THR A 269 -2.18 16.72 -0.11
CA THR A 269 -1.87 16.60 1.33
C THR A 269 -0.38 16.61 1.65
N GLU A 270 0.51 16.58 0.63
CA GLU A 270 1.95 16.56 0.83
C GLU A 270 2.50 17.92 1.28
N THR A 271 3.36 17.89 2.28
CA THR A 271 3.98 19.08 2.86
C THR A 271 5.39 19.34 2.31
N ASP A 272 6.11 18.30 1.86
CA ASP A 272 7.39 18.47 1.19
C ASP A 272 7.17 18.89 -0.27
N THR A 273 7.59 20.12 -0.61
CA THR A 273 7.38 20.69 -1.95
C THR A 273 8.04 19.87 -3.08
N ARG A 274 9.19 19.27 -2.81
CA ARG A 274 9.92 18.44 -3.79
C ARG A 274 9.16 17.13 -4.04
N ILE A 275 8.75 16.45 -2.99
CA ILE A 275 8.00 15.20 -3.08
C ILE A 275 6.60 15.45 -3.67
N ARG A 276 5.98 16.57 -3.32
CA ARG A 276 4.72 17.01 -3.92
C ARG A 276 4.83 17.16 -5.45
N GLY A 277 5.96 17.65 -5.96
CA GLY A 277 6.24 17.70 -7.39
C GLY A 277 6.34 16.32 -8.03
N ILE A 278 6.83 15.31 -7.30
CA ILE A 278 6.86 13.92 -7.76
C ILE A 278 5.43 13.35 -7.87
N TRP A 279 4.58 13.60 -6.87
CA TRP A 279 3.16 13.19 -6.92
C TRP A 279 2.43 13.81 -8.10
N GLN A 280 2.68 15.09 -8.40
CA GLN A 280 2.10 15.75 -9.56
C GLN A 280 2.54 15.09 -10.86
N PHE A 281 3.83 14.83 -11.02
CA PHE A 281 4.39 14.18 -12.21
C PHE A 281 3.77 12.80 -12.44
N MET A 282 3.67 11.97 -11.39
CA MET A 282 3.07 10.65 -11.48
C MET A 282 1.58 10.71 -11.80
N PHE A 283 0.84 11.61 -11.14
CA PHE A 283 -0.57 11.84 -11.45
C PHE A 283 -0.83 12.23 -12.91
N GLU A 284 0.06 13.01 -13.52
CA GLU A 284 -0.05 13.41 -14.92
C GLU A 284 0.22 12.25 -15.89
N GLN A 285 0.89 11.20 -15.43
CA GLN A 285 1.14 9.99 -16.23
C GLN A 285 -0.05 9.03 -16.20
N GLU A 286 -0.74 8.89 -15.05
CA GLU A 286 -1.97 8.10 -14.94
C GLU A 286 -3.14 8.70 -15.76
#